data_d047d3abe5b93773680e96c329ee32b6
#
_entry.id   d047d3abe5b93773680e96c329ee32b6
#
_cell.length_a   1.000
_cell.length_b   1.000
_cell.length_c   1.000
_cell.angle_alpha   90.00
_cell.angle_beta   90.00
_cell.angle_gamma   90.00
#
_symmetry.space_group_name_H-M   'P 1'
#
loop_
_entity.id
_entity.type
_entity.pdbx_description
1 polymer ?
#
loop_
_entity_poly.entity_id
_entity_poly.type
_entity_poly.pdbx_seq_one_letter_code
_entity_poly.pdbx_strand_id
1 'polypeptide(L)'
;MVRRVLAFVDRPCERFEEAAAFWTAVTGTRLSPRRGDDGEFATLLPESGDAWVKIQAVGDGGGAHLDLEVGDVRAAVARAEALGAAVAADHGDWAVLRSREGRAFCLVSGEVPGEVPGEVSVGGTTSARRPPVFAGTRLDQVCLDIAPGAYEEEVAFWAALTGWSPRPGSLPEFTVLAAPGMPVRILLQRLGEGPGRSAHVDLACADPEAARALHERHGAAFVARGRRWIVMRDPAGGIYCLTERDPET
;
A
#
# COMPACT_ATOMS: atom_id res chain seq x y z
N MET A 1 9.11 7.01 15.17
CA MET A 1 9.65 7.07 13.80
C MET A 1 9.21 5.82 13.07
N VAL A 2 8.67 5.96 11.85
CA VAL A 2 8.26 4.83 11.00
C VAL A 2 9.50 4.03 10.60
N ARG A 3 9.47 2.73 10.84
CA ARG A 3 10.57 1.78 10.55
C ARG A 3 10.35 1.06 9.23
N ARG A 4 9.08 0.81 8.92
CA ARG A 4 8.66 0.04 7.75
C ARG A 4 7.28 0.49 7.28
N VAL A 5 7.00 0.33 6.01
CA VAL A 5 5.68 0.54 5.41
C VAL A 5 5.26 -0.76 4.75
N LEU A 6 4.08 -1.23 5.07
CA LEU A 6 3.43 -2.36 4.42
C LEU A 6 2.24 -1.84 3.60
N ALA A 7 2.11 -2.32 2.37
CA ALA A 7 0.99 -1.99 1.51
C ALA A 7 -0.07 -3.09 1.62
N PHE A 8 -1.30 -2.71 1.88
CA PHE A 8 -2.45 -3.62 1.87
C PHE A 8 -3.28 -3.43 0.61
N VAL A 9 -3.67 -4.55 0.03
CA VAL A 9 -4.68 -4.64 -1.01
C VAL A 9 -5.99 -5.05 -0.35
N ASP A 10 -6.96 -4.14 -0.25
CA ASP A 10 -8.25 -4.39 0.39
C ASP A 10 -9.29 -4.82 -0.63
N ARG A 11 -9.92 -5.97 -0.41
CA ARG A 11 -10.94 -6.50 -1.32
C ARG A 11 -12.14 -7.05 -0.55
N PRO A 12 -13.36 -6.96 -1.11
CA PRO A 12 -14.55 -7.52 -0.48
C PRO A 12 -14.34 -8.99 -0.09
N CYS A 13 -14.84 -9.38 1.06
CA CYS A 13 -14.61 -10.73 1.60
C CYS A 13 -15.11 -11.84 0.66
N GLU A 14 -16.22 -11.62 -0.05
CA GLU A 14 -16.77 -12.54 -1.03
C GLU A 14 -15.93 -12.67 -2.31
N ARG A 15 -15.00 -11.75 -2.54
CA ARG A 15 -14.11 -11.74 -3.71
C ARG A 15 -12.63 -11.98 -3.33
N PHE A 16 -12.36 -12.32 -2.08
CA PHE A 16 -11.00 -12.46 -1.56
C PHE A 16 -10.17 -13.49 -2.33
N GLU A 17 -10.73 -14.69 -2.56
CA GLU A 17 -9.99 -15.77 -3.23
C GLU A 17 -9.65 -15.43 -4.69
N GLU A 18 -10.55 -14.75 -5.39
CA GLU A 18 -10.32 -14.26 -6.74
C GLU A 18 -9.22 -13.17 -6.77
N ALA A 19 -9.25 -12.27 -5.80
CA ALA A 19 -8.21 -11.26 -5.64
C ALA A 19 -6.85 -11.89 -5.30
N ALA A 20 -6.82 -12.83 -4.36
CA ALA A 20 -5.60 -13.51 -3.96
C ALA A 20 -4.97 -14.28 -5.13
N ALA A 21 -5.77 -14.98 -5.92
CA ALA A 21 -5.31 -15.69 -7.12
C ALA A 21 -4.72 -14.72 -8.15
N PHE A 22 -5.39 -13.59 -8.38
CA PHE A 22 -4.90 -12.55 -9.29
C PHE A 22 -3.58 -11.96 -8.81
N TRP A 23 -3.55 -11.44 -7.59
CA TRP A 23 -2.38 -10.73 -7.08
C TRP A 23 -1.16 -11.63 -6.96
N THR A 24 -1.33 -12.89 -6.55
CA THR A 24 -0.21 -13.85 -6.54
C THR A 24 0.31 -14.14 -7.93
N ALA A 25 -0.57 -14.28 -8.92
CA ALA A 25 -0.17 -14.56 -10.31
C ALA A 25 0.60 -13.39 -10.95
N VAL A 26 0.16 -12.13 -10.73
CA VAL A 26 0.77 -10.96 -11.38
C VAL A 26 2.00 -10.41 -10.65
N THR A 27 2.21 -10.81 -9.39
CA THR A 27 3.40 -10.41 -8.61
C THR A 27 4.44 -11.55 -8.45
N GLY A 28 4.13 -12.77 -8.96
CA GLY A 28 5.02 -13.92 -8.81
C GLY A 28 5.20 -14.36 -7.35
N THR A 29 4.18 -14.14 -6.53
CA THR A 29 4.20 -14.48 -5.11
C THR A 29 3.35 -15.72 -4.83
N ARG A 30 3.44 -16.25 -3.63
CA ARG A 30 2.51 -17.24 -3.10
C ARG A 30 1.75 -16.65 -1.92
N LEU A 31 0.54 -17.12 -1.67
CA LEU A 31 -0.24 -16.66 -0.55
C LEU A 31 0.21 -17.36 0.75
N SER A 32 0.36 -16.61 1.84
CA SER A 32 0.53 -17.18 3.17
C SER A 32 -0.78 -17.83 3.66
N PRO A 33 -0.75 -18.65 4.72
CA PRO A 33 -1.95 -18.97 5.46
C PRO A 33 -2.75 -17.73 5.87
N ARG A 34 -4.08 -17.82 5.88
CA ARG A 34 -4.94 -16.73 6.34
C ARG A 34 -4.81 -16.57 7.85
N ARG A 35 -4.90 -15.33 8.33
CA ARG A 35 -4.78 -14.91 9.73
C ARG A 35 -5.90 -13.93 10.09
N GLY A 36 -6.00 -13.61 11.38
CA GLY A 36 -7.09 -12.82 11.95
C GLY A 36 -8.22 -13.73 12.45
N ASP A 37 -9.14 -13.17 13.20
CA ASP A 37 -10.23 -13.93 13.85
C ASP A 37 -11.18 -14.56 12.81
N ASP A 38 -11.40 -13.85 11.69
CA ASP A 38 -12.22 -14.31 10.57
C ASP A 38 -11.37 -14.77 9.36
N GLY A 39 -10.05 -14.90 9.54
CA GLY A 39 -9.11 -15.23 8.47
C GLY A 39 -9.03 -14.14 7.41
N GLU A 40 -9.16 -12.88 7.80
CA GLU A 40 -9.27 -11.75 6.90
C GLU A 40 -7.93 -11.29 6.30
N PHE A 41 -6.78 -11.71 6.85
CA PHE A 41 -5.46 -11.28 6.41
C PHE A 41 -4.65 -12.39 5.76
N ALA A 42 -3.92 -12.06 4.71
CA ALA A 42 -2.85 -12.90 4.18
C ALA A 42 -1.70 -12.03 3.64
N THR A 43 -0.54 -12.65 3.48
CA THR A 43 0.67 -11.99 2.97
C THR A 43 1.00 -12.55 1.58
N LEU A 44 1.36 -11.67 0.65
CA LEU A 44 1.92 -12.04 -0.64
C LEU A 44 3.42 -12.31 -0.46
N LEU A 45 3.79 -13.60 -0.39
CA LEU A 45 5.14 -14.05 -0.08
C LEU A 45 5.98 -14.13 -1.37
N PRO A 46 7.00 -13.28 -1.55
CA PRO A 46 7.90 -13.36 -2.69
C PRO A 46 8.82 -14.59 -2.56
N GLU A 47 9.41 -15.04 -3.66
CA GLU A 47 10.41 -16.12 -3.65
C GLU A 47 11.66 -15.73 -2.85
N SER A 48 12.00 -14.45 -2.85
CA SER A 48 13.13 -13.89 -2.10
C SER A 48 12.86 -12.43 -1.72
N GLY A 49 13.65 -11.88 -0.79
CA GLY A 49 13.41 -10.54 -0.25
C GLY A 49 12.35 -10.55 0.86
N ASP A 50 11.97 -9.37 1.30
CA ASP A 50 11.00 -9.21 2.38
C ASP A 50 9.57 -9.07 1.82
N ALA A 51 8.58 -9.59 2.53
CA ALA A 51 7.18 -9.47 2.15
C ALA A 51 6.59 -8.13 2.62
N TRP A 52 6.33 -7.23 1.67
CA TRP A 52 5.84 -5.87 1.93
C TRP A 52 4.39 -5.66 1.55
N VAL A 53 3.79 -6.63 0.87
CA VAL A 53 2.43 -6.55 0.37
C VAL A 53 1.59 -7.59 1.08
N LYS A 54 0.49 -7.13 1.63
CA LYS A 54 -0.54 -7.95 2.27
C LYS A 54 -1.86 -7.77 1.53
N ILE A 55 -2.76 -8.70 1.72
CA ILE A 55 -4.13 -8.62 1.22
C ILE A 55 -5.09 -8.81 2.38
N GLN A 56 -6.16 -8.01 2.40
CA GLN A 56 -7.18 -8.05 3.44
C GLN A 56 -8.57 -8.22 2.85
N ALA A 57 -9.35 -9.12 3.44
CA ALA A 57 -10.78 -9.21 3.23
C ALA A 57 -11.47 -8.10 4.04
N VAL A 58 -12.26 -7.24 3.38
CA VAL A 58 -13.01 -6.15 4.01
C VAL A 58 -14.51 -6.33 3.79
N GLY A 59 -15.34 -5.71 4.64
CA GLY A 59 -16.80 -5.81 4.52
C GLY A 59 -17.34 -5.17 3.25
N ASP A 60 -17.01 -3.90 3.05
CA ASP A 60 -17.50 -3.11 1.93
C ASP A 60 -16.37 -2.35 1.24
N GLY A 61 -16.55 -2.11 -0.05
CA GLY A 61 -15.63 -1.29 -0.84
C GLY A 61 -14.37 -2.05 -1.25
N GLY A 62 -13.24 -1.45 -1.05
CA GLY A 62 -11.93 -1.95 -1.44
C GLY A 62 -10.99 -0.79 -1.71
N GLY A 63 -9.77 -1.10 -2.10
CA GLY A 63 -8.74 -0.10 -2.35
C GLY A 63 -7.39 -0.56 -1.84
N ALA A 64 -6.74 0.32 -1.09
CA ALA A 64 -5.49 0.03 -0.41
C ALA A 64 -5.40 0.83 0.88
N HIS A 65 -4.64 0.34 1.85
CA HIS A 65 -4.21 1.13 2.99
C HIS A 65 -2.75 0.84 3.34
N LEU A 66 -2.25 1.59 4.28
CA LEU A 66 -0.88 1.51 4.76
C LEU A 66 -0.85 1.05 6.20
N ASP A 67 -0.02 0.07 6.50
CA ASP A 67 0.45 -0.17 7.85
C ASP A 67 1.83 0.46 8.02
N LEU A 68 1.96 1.30 9.03
CA LEU A 68 3.21 1.94 9.40
C LEU A 68 3.76 1.23 10.64
N GLU A 69 4.83 0.48 10.47
CA GLU A 69 5.54 -0.14 11.58
C GLU A 69 6.30 0.91 12.37
N VAL A 70 6.08 0.94 13.66
CA VAL A 70 6.66 1.90 14.59
C VAL A 70 7.30 1.19 15.79
N GLY A 71 8.20 1.86 16.49
CA GLY A 71 8.88 1.29 17.65
C GLY A 71 8.04 1.29 18.95
N ASP A 72 7.08 2.19 19.02
CA ASP A 72 6.16 2.36 20.15
C ASP A 72 4.82 2.84 19.59
N VAL A 73 3.84 1.94 19.59
CA VAL A 73 2.51 2.20 19.01
C VAL A 73 1.79 3.29 19.79
N ARG A 74 1.81 3.25 21.11
CA ARG A 74 1.13 4.24 21.93
C ARG A 74 1.66 5.65 21.71
N ALA A 75 2.99 5.82 21.69
CA ALA A 75 3.61 7.11 21.39
C ALA A 75 3.32 7.58 19.96
N ALA A 76 3.25 6.65 19.01
CA ALA A 76 2.93 6.96 17.61
C ALA A 76 1.46 7.36 17.45
N VAL A 77 0.53 6.70 18.16
CA VAL A 77 -0.90 7.06 18.19
C VAL A 77 -1.06 8.48 18.74
N ALA A 78 -0.48 8.77 19.92
CA ALA A 78 -0.56 10.12 20.50
C ALA A 78 0.01 11.20 19.56
N ARG A 79 1.08 10.88 18.84
CA ARG A 79 1.62 11.79 17.81
C ARG A 79 0.67 11.97 16.64
N ALA A 80 0.05 10.90 16.14
CA ALA A 80 -0.90 10.98 15.04
C ALA A 80 -2.14 11.81 15.42
N GLU A 81 -2.66 11.65 16.64
CA GLU A 81 -3.75 12.46 17.18
C GLU A 81 -3.36 13.95 17.28
N ALA A 82 -2.15 14.25 17.76
CA ALA A 82 -1.63 15.63 17.80
C ALA A 82 -1.50 16.26 16.40
N LEU A 83 -1.35 15.44 15.35
CA LEU A 83 -1.38 15.86 13.94
C LEU A 83 -2.79 15.93 13.35
N GLY A 84 -3.83 15.55 14.11
CA GLY A 84 -5.22 15.62 13.71
C GLY A 84 -5.82 14.31 13.18
N ALA A 85 -5.16 13.18 13.38
CA ALA A 85 -5.77 11.87 13.12
C ALA A 85 -6.81 11.52 14.20
N ALA A 86 -7.77 10.68 13.83
CA ALA A 86 -8.73 10.09 14.76
C ALA A 86 -8.44 8.60 14.94
N VAL A 87 -8.45 8.13 16.19
CA VAL A 87 -8.35 6.70 16.49
C VAL A 87 -9.71 6.03 16.20
N ALA A 88 -9.71 5.02 15.35
CA ALA A 88 -10.88 4.23 15.03
C ALA A 88 -10.95 2.95 15.89
N ALA A 89 -9.81 2.32 16.16
CA ALA A 89 -9.68 1.19 17.07
C ALA A 89 -8.27 1.14 17.67
N ASP A 90 -8.14 0.75 18.93
CA ASP A 90 -6.86 0.56 19.62
C ASP A 90 -6.84 -0.85 20.22
N HIS A 91 -5.86 -1.64 19.80
CA HIS A 91 -5.65 -3.03 20.24
C HIS A 91 -4.36 -3.20 21.05
N GLY A 92 -3.70 -2.08 21.42
CA GLY A 92 -2.46 -2.08 22.20
C GLY A 92 -1.21 -2.21 21.32
N ASP A 93 -1.00 -3.35 20.68
CA ASP A 93 0.15 -3.61 19.81
C ASP A 93 -0.03 -3.06 18.39
N TRP A 94 -1.24 -2.69 18.04
CA TRP A 94 -1.59 -2.02 16.79
C TRP A 94 -2.85 -1.17 16.98
N ALA A 95 -3.00 -0.17 16.13
CA ALA A 95 -4.16 0.72 16.13
C ALA A 95 -4.57 1.09 14.72
N VAL A 96 -5.88 1.19 14.49
CA VAL A 96 -6.47 1.72 13.26
C VAL A 96 -6.77 3.20 13.47
N LEU A 97 -6.28 4.03 12.58
CA LEU A 97 -6.50 5.46 12.59
C LEU A 97 -7.10 5.94 11.28
N ARG A 98 -7.63 7.15 11.33
CA ARG A 98 -8.04 7.89 10.14
C ARG A 98 -7.26 9.19 10.07
N SER A 99 -6.73 9.51 8.88
CA SER A 99 -6.12 10.81 8.62
C SER A 99 -7.16 11.94 8.76
N ARG A 100 -6.72 13.18 8.63
CA ARG A 100 -7.62 14.35 8.69
C ARG A 100 -8.78 14.28 7.69
N GLU A 101 -8.57 13.71 6.52
CA GLU A 101 -9.58 13.47 5.49
C GLU A 101 -10.34 12.14 5.66
N GLY A 102 -10.11 11.43 6.76
CA GLY A 102 -10.82 10.19 7.07
C GLY A 102 -10.24 8.93 6.41
N ARG A 103 -9.06 8.99 5.84
CA ARG A 103 -8.37 7.84 5.23
C ARG A 103 -7.84 6.89 6.29
N ALA A 104 -8.18 5.61 6.17
CA ALA A 104 -7.71 4.58 7.08
C ALA A 104 -6.22 4.28 6.87
N PHE A 105 -5.52 4.05 7.98
CA PHE A 105 -4.17 3.51 8.05
C PHE A 105 -3.96 2.87 9.41
N CYS A 106 -2.96 1.99 9.53
CA CYS A 106 -2.63 1.38 10.80
C CYS A 106 -1.24 1.83 11.31
N LEU A 107 -1.11 1.89 12.61
CA LEU A 107 0.16 1.92 13.31
C LEU A 107 0.34 0.55 13.97
N VAL A 108 1.45 -0.13 13.65
CA VAL A 108 1.68 -1.50 14.11
C VAL A 108 3.04 -1.63 14.79
N SER A 109 3.15 -2.52 15.78
CA SER A 109 4.44 -2.95 16.32
C SER A 109 5.14 -3.85 15.30
N GLY A 110 6.48 -3.96 15.40
CA GLY A 110 7.25 -4.88 14.53
C GLY A 110 6.99 -6.36 14.80
N GLU A 111 6.21 -6.68 15.83
CA GLU A 111 5.78 -8.02 16.20
C GLU A 111 4.25 -8.07 16.10
N VAL A 112 3.72 -8.39 14.92
CA VAL A 112 2.27 -8.61 14.76
C VAL A 112 1.94 -10.03 15.23
N PRO A 113 1.05 -10.22 16.22
CA PRO A 113 0.63 -11.55 16.64
C PRO A 113 0.11 -12.37 15.47
N GLY A 114 0.65 -13.60 15.30
CA GLY A 114 0.26 -14.53 14.23
C GLY A 114 1.05 -14.40 12.93
N GLU A 115 2.05 -13.53 12.83
CA GLU A 115 3.02 -13.60 11.74
C GLU A 115 3.91 -14.83 11.88
N VAL A 116 4.08 -15.58 10.79
CA VAL A 116 4.93 -16.76 10.78
C VAL A 116 6.40 -16.31 10.87
N PRO A 117 7.21 -16.85 11.80
CA PRO A 117 8.64 -16.56 11.86
C PRO A 117 9.30 -16.81 10.50
N GLY A 118 9.91 -15.76 9.91
CA GLY A 118 10.52 -15.80 8.58
C GLY A 118 9.72 -15.13 7.47
N GLU A 119 8.45 -14.77 7.66
CA GLU A 119 7.66 -13.97 6.70
C GLU A 119 8.10 -12.50 6.70
N VAL A 120 8.60 -12.04 7.83
CA VAL A 120 9.20 -10.71 7.97
C VAL A 120 10.46 -10.88 8.80
N SER A 121 11.60 -10.50 8.27
CA SER A 121 12.85 -10.52 9.03
C SER A 121 12.78 -9.47 10.14
N VAL A 122 12.40 -9.91 11.34
CA VAL A 122 12.38 -9.07 12.54
C VAL A 122 13.80 -8.99 13.09
N GLY A 123 14.29 -7.80 13.22
CA GLY A 123 15.44 -7.53 14.07
C GLY A 123 16.72 -7.20 13.33
N GLY A 124 17.12 -5.99 13.48
CA GLY A 124 18.41 -5.44 13.09
C GLY A 124 18.27 -4.36 12.00
N THR A 125 19.11 -3.39 12.10
CA THR A 125 19.36 -2.29 11.16
C THR A 125 19.84 -2.76 9.77
N THR A 126 19.34 -3.89 9.27
CA THR A 126 19.64 -4.40 7.95
C THR A 126 18.71 -3.73 6.93
N SER A 127 19.31 -3.17 5.91
CA SER A 127 18.62 -2.65 4.73
C SER A 127 17.56 -3.66 4.27
N ALA A 128 16.31 -3.20 4.18
CA ALA A 128 15.20 -4.01 3.72
C ALA A 128 15.51 -4.55 2.31
N ARG A 129 15.34 -5.86 2.12
CA ARG A 129 15.56 -6.49 0.84
C ARG A 129 14.31 -6.41 0.00
N ARG A 130 14.37 -5.66 -1.09
CA ARG A 130 13.24 -5.55 -2.02
C ARG A 130 12.89 -6.92 -2.61
N PRO A 131 11.57 -7.23 -2.80
CA PRO A 131 11.15 -8.38 -3.59
C PRO A 131 11.73 -8.30 -5.01
N PRO A 132 11.92 -9.45 -5.67
CA PRO A 132 12.39 -9.47 -7.05
C PRO A 132 11.36 -8.81 -7.99
N VAL A 133 11.85 -8.30 -9.11
CA VAL A 133 11.00 -7.90 -10.23
C VAL A 133 10.40 -9.17 -10.85
N PHE A 134 9.08 -9.20 -11.02
CA PHE A 134 8.38 -10.30 -11.67
C PHE A 134 7.76 -9.82 -12.99
N ALA A 135 8.09 -10.50 -14.08
CA ALA A 135 7.61 -10.17 -15.42
C ALA A 135 7.76 -8.68 -15.80
N GLY A 136 8.87 -8.05 -15.35
CA GLY A 136 9.14 -6.63 -15.60
C GLY A 136 8.32 -5.68 -14.73
N THR A 137 7.73 -6.15 -13.63
CA THR A 137 6.91 -5.32 -12.73
C THR A 137 7.31 -5.51 -11.27
N ARG A 138 7.04 -4.49 -10.43
CA ARG A 138 7.11 -4.57 -8.97
C ARG A 138 6.09 -3.64 -8.33
N LEU A 139 5.30 -4.16 -7.38
CA LEU A 139 4.45 -3.32 -6.54
C LEU A 139 5.35 -2.59 -5.52
N ASP A 140 5.43 -1.28 -5.63
CA ASP A 140 6.37 -0.46 -4.87
C ASP A 140 5.78 0.88 -4.38
N GLN A 141 4.49 1.10 -4.59
CA GLN A 141 3.85 2.37 -4.25
C GLN A 141 2.40 2.18 -3.83
N VAL A 142 1.97 2.98 -2.84
CA VAL A 142 0.56 3.22 -2.55
C VAL A 142 0.25 4.67 -2.88
N CYS A 143 -0.75 4.89 -3.73
CA CYS A 143 -1.25 6.19 -4.13
C CYS A 143 -2.46 6.56 -3.25
N LEU A 144 -2.42 7.74 -2.66
CA LEU A 144 -3.48 8.33 -1.87
C LEU A 144 -4.15 9.43 -2.69
N ASP A 145 -5.41 9.22 -3.08
CA ASP A 145 -6.20 10.18 -3.85
C ASP A 145 -6.78 11.24 -2.92
N ILE A 146 -6.45 12.50 -3.10
CA ILE A 146 -6.75 13.59 -2.19
C ILE A 146 -7.54 14.68 -2.91
N ALA A 147 -8.64 15.11 -2.29
CA ALA A 147 -9.42 16.24 -2.79
C ALA A 147 -8.57 17.52 -2.85
N PRO A 148 -8.77 18.39 -3.86
CA PRO A 148 -7.94 19.58 -4.05
C PRO A 148 -7.83 20.47 -2.82
N GLY A 149 -8.96 20.66 -2.10
CA GLY A 149 -9.04 21.53 -0.93
C GLY A 149 -8.32 21.02 0.31
N ALA A 150 -8.03 19.71 0.38
CA ALA A 150 -7.37 19.06 1.51
C ALA A 150 -5.89 18.71 1.24
N TYR A 151 -5.44 18.92 0.02
CA TYR A 151 -4.17 18.36 -0.46
C TYR A 151 -2.97 18.80 0.37
N GLU A 152 -2.81 20.08 0.60
CA GLU A 152 -1.65 20.60 1.33
C GLU A 152 -1.64 20.15 2.80
N GLU A 153 -2.83 20.06 3.43
CA GLU A 153 -2.95 19.56 4.80
C GLU A 153 -2.63 18.07 4.91
N GLU A 154 -3.08 17.26 3.97
CA GLU A 154 -2.75 15.82 3.92
C GLU A 154 -1.25 15.61 3.63
N VAL A 155 -0.65 16.37 2.72
CA VAL A 155 0.81 16.31 2.49
C VAL A 155 1.57 16.61 3.78
N ALA A 156 1.19 17.70 4.48
CA ALA A 156 1.82 18.07 5.75
C ALA A 156 1.61 17.00 6.83
N PHE A 157 0.41 16.43 6.93
CA PHE A 157 0.09 15.36 7.87
C PHE A 157 0.96 14.13 7.65
N TRP A 158 0.98 13.60 6.42
CA TRP A 158 1.74 12.38 6.10
C TRP A 158 3.25 12.60 6.23
N ALA A 159 3.76 13.76 5.83
CA ALA A 159 5.17 14.13 6.01
C ALA A 159 5.56 14.19 7.51
N ALA A 160 4.72 14.83 8.34
CA ALA A 160 4.96 14.93 9.78
C ALA A 160 4.82 13.57 10.48
N LEU A 161 3.86 12.73 10.10
CA LEU A 161 3.63 11.40 10.66
C LEU A 161 4.80 10.47 10.38
N THR A 162 5.22 10.39 9.12
CA THR A 162 6.32 9.52 8.70
C THR A 162 7.70 10.07 9.07
N GLY A 163 7.84 11.38 9.16
CA GLY A 163 9.12 12.07 9.25
C GLY A 163 9.86 12.13 7.90
N TRP A 164 9.18 11.89 6.80
CA TRP A 164 9.76 11.89 5.46
C TRP A 164 9.56 13.22 4.76
N SER A 165 10.58 13.66 4.03
CA SER A 165 10.51 14.93 3.29
C SER A 165 9.69 14.75 2.01
N PRO A 166 8.66 15.60 1.80
CA PRO A 166 7.90 15.59 0.55
C PRO A 166 8.79 16.04 -0.63
N ARG A 167 8.64 15.38 -1.76
CA ARG A 167 9.33 15.71 -3.01
C ARG A 167 8.31 15.82 -4.14
N PRO A 168 8.51 16.73 -5.11
CA PRO A 168 7.68 16.77 -6.31
C PRO A 168 7.69 15.43 -7.03
N GLY A 169 6.52 14.98 -7.48
CA GLY A 169 6.39 13.84 -8.38
C GLY A 169 6.72 14.19 -9.82
N SER A 170 6.42 13.27 -10.75
CA SER A 170 6.66 13.46 -12.19
C SER A 170 5.72 14.48 -12.85
N LEU A 171 4.62 14.82 -12.20
CA LEU A 171 3.62 15.79 -12.64
C LEU A 171 3.22 16.66 -11.43
N PRO A 172 2.70 17.88 -11.66
CA PRO A 172 2.41 18.85 -10.59
C PRO A 172 1.34 18.41 -9.60
N GLU A 173 0.48 17.48 -9.98
CA GLU A 173 -0.54 16.89 -9.10
C GLU A 173 0.01 15.87 -8.10
N PHE A 174 1.29 15.48 -8.20
CA PHE A 174 1.89 14.43 -7.38
C PHE A 174 2.93 14.95 -6.40
N THR A 175 2.84 14.48 -5.16
CA THR A 175 3.91 14.58 -4.15
C THR A 175 4.31 13.17 -3.70
N VAL A 176 5.61 12.91 -3.62
CA VAL A 176 6.16 11.63 -3.20
C VAL A 176 6.74 11.74 -1.79
N LEU A 177 6.38 10.83 -0.93
CA LEU A 177 7.03 10.58 0.35
C LEU A 177 7.74 9.22 0.28
N ALA A 178 9.05 9.24 0.45
CA ALA A 178 9.88 8.05 0.44
C ALA A 178 11.07 8.22 1.38
N ALA A 179 11.49 7.13 2.00
CA ALA A 179 12.72 7.10 2.78
C ALA A 179 13.74 6.14 2.14
N PRO A 180 15.04 6.38 2.32
CA PRO A 180 16.07 5.45 1.86
C PRO A 180 15.85 4.05 2.42
N GLY A 181 15.96 3.04 1.57
CA GLY A 181 15.81 1.63 1.96
C GLY A 181 14.37 1.15 2.13
N MET A 182 13.35 2.01 2.02
CA MET A 182 11.95 1.59 2.00
C MET A 182 11.57 1.05 0.61
N PRO A 183 11.04 -0.17 0.51
CA PRO A 183 10.63 -0.74 -0.77
C PRO A 183 9.30 -0.18 -1.27
N VAL A 184 8.46 0.31 -0.35
CA VAL A 184 7.17 0.95 -0.67
C VAL A 184 7.25 2.44 -0.35
N ARG A 185 6.83 3.27 -1.28
CA ARG A 185 6.70 4.71 -1.13
C ARG A 185 5.23 5.13 -1.12
N ILE A 186 4.96 6.31 -0.61
CA ILE A 186 3.63 6.91 -0.60
C ILE A 186 3.59 7.97 -1.69
N LEU A 187 2.62 7.88 -2.58
CA LEU A 187 2.30 8.92 -3.55
C LEU A 187 1.04 9.64 -3.08
N LEU A 188 1.08 10.95 -3.03
CA LEU A 188 -0.09 11.78 -2.75
C LEU A 188 -0.51 12.41 -4.07
N GLN A 189 -1.74 12.10 -4.52
CA GLN A 189 -2.31 12.60 -5.76
C GLN A 189 -3.37 13.65 -5.46
N ARG A 190 -3.17 14.86 -5.96
CA ARG A 190 -4.20 15.90 -5.98
C ARG A 190 -5.19 15.58 -7.10
N LEU A 191 -6.42 15.28 -6.77
CA LEU A 191 -7.48 15.09 -7.75
C LEU A 191 -7.93 16.43 -8.35
N GLY A 192 -8.46 16.42 -9.58
CA GLY A 192 -9.12 17.59 -10.17
C GLY A 192 -10.46 17.88 -9.49
N GLU A 193 -11.26 16.83 -9.29
CA GLU A 193 -12.58 16.86 -8.66
C GLU A 193 -12.83 15.55 -7.91
N GLY A 194 -13.83 15.54 -7.04
CA GLY A 194 -14.26 14.34 -6.33
C GLY A 194 -13.87 14.32 -4.85
N PRO A 195 -14.38 13.33 -4.09
CA PRO A 195 -14.25 13.28 -2.63
C PRO A 195 -12.85 12.91 -2.13
N GLY A 196 -11.95 12.41 -2.99
CA GLY A 196 -10.54 12.20 -2.66
C GLY A 196 -10.26 11.29 -1.47
N ARG A 197 -11.01 10.22 -1.28
CA ARG A 197 -10.82 9.30 -0.14
C ARG A 197 -10.36 7.91 -0.52
N SER A 198 -10.09 7.68 -1.81
CA SER A 198 -9.58 6.39 -2.28
C SER A 198 -8.07 6.28 -2.09
N ALA A 199 -7.63 5.05 -2.06
CA ALA A 199 -6.21 4.70 -2.19
C ALA A 199 -6.10 3.44 -3.06
N HIS A 200 -5.00 3.34 -3.77
CA HIS A 200 -4.73 2.20 -4.63
C HIS A 200 -3.23 1.89 -4.66
N VAL A 201 -2.91 0.68 -5.05
CA VAL A 201 -1.52 0.29 -5.25
C VAL A 201 -1.07 0.57 -6.67
N ASP A 202 0.21 0.89 -6.83
CA ASP A 202 0.85 1.06 -8.13
C ASP A 202 2.00 0.09 -8.30
N LEU A 203 2.13 -0.44 -9.52
CA LEU A 203 3.27 -1.23 -9.93
C LEU A 203 4.19 -0.39 -10.82
N ALA A 204 5.49 -0.39 -10.50
CA ALA A 204 6.51 0.05 -11.43
C ALA A 204 6.62 -0.98 -12.55
N CYS A 205 6.65 -0.54 -13.80
CA CYS A 205 6.66 -1.41 -14.98
C CYS A 205 7.74 -0.96 -15.97
N ALA A 206 8.60 -1.87 -16.36
CA ALA A 206 9.55 -1.64 -17.45
C ALA A 206 8.83 -1.43 -18.79
N ASP A 207 7.72 -2.15 -19.02
CA ASP A 207 6.80 -2.00 -20.15
C ASP A 207 5.35 -2.11 -19.64
N PRO A 208 4.64 -0.98 -19.44
CA PRO A 208 3.26 -0.99 -18.97
C PRO A 208 2.27 -1.71 -19.90
N GLU A 209 2.51 -1.75 -21.23
CA GLU A 209 1.63 -2.45 -22.15
C GLU A 209 1.81 -3.97 -22.07
N ALA A 210 3.04 -4.44 -21.97
CA ALA A 210 3.32 -5.85 -21.74
C ALA A 210 2.73 -6.30 -20.38
N ALA A 211 2.87 -5.48 -19.34
CA ALA A 211 2.27 -5.72 -18.03
C ALA A 211 0.73 -5.75 -18.14
N ARG A 212 0.12 -4.78 -18.80
CA ARG A 212 -1.32 -4.78 -19.06
C ARG A 212 -1.78 -6.08 -19.73
N ALA A 213 -1.14 -6.48 -20.83
CA ALA A 213 -1.50 -7.70 -21.55
C ALA A 213 -1.37 -8.95 -20.67
N LEU A 214 -0.37 -9.01 -19.76
CA LEU A 214 -0.24 -10.06 -18.77
C LEU A 214 -1.40 -10.04 -17.78
N HIS A 215 -1.72 -8.88 -17.20
CA HIS A 215 -2.76 -8.73 -16.19
C HIS A 215 -4.16 -9.02 -16.76
N GLU A 216 -4.43 -8.63 -18.02
CA GLU A 216 -5.68 -8.96 -18.73
C GLU A 216 -5.85 -10.48 -18.90
N ARG A 217 -4.76 -11.24 -19.15
CA ARG A 217 -4.81 -12.72 -19.19
C ARG A 217 -5.18 -13.35 -17.84
N HIS A 218 -4.93 -12.64 -16.76
CA HIS A 218 -5.34 -13.04 -15.39
C HIS A 218 -6.67 -12.43 -14.95
N GLY A 219 -7.44 -11.86 -15.87
CA GLY A 219 -8.80 -11.38 -15.60
C GLY A 219 -8.91 -9.91 -15.21
N ALA A 220 -7.84 -9.13 -15.25
CA ALA A 220 -7.94 -7.69 -15.05
C ALA A 220 -8.57 -7.00 -16.28
N ALA A 221 -9.17 -5.84 -16.05
CA ALA A 221 -9.76 -5.02 -17.11
C ALA A 221 -9.05 -3.66 -17.20
N PHE A 222 -8.81 -3.20 -18.43
CA PHE A 222 -8.38 -1.83 -18.69
C PHE A 222 -9.50 -0.85 -18.31
N VAL A 223 -9.15 0.25 -17.66
CA VAL A 223 -10.08 1.31 -17.26
C VAL A 223 -9.79 2.61 -17.98
N ALA A 224 -8.57 3.10 -17.90
CA ALA A 224 -8.18 4.38 -18.48
C ALA A 224 -6.66 4.45 -18.70
N ARG A 225 -6.25 5.44 -19.50
CA ARG A 225 -4.84 5.77 -19.69
C ARG A 225 -4.56 7.17 -19.17
N GLY A 226 -3.60 7.29 -18.27
CA GLY A 226 -2.98 8.55 -17.90
C GLY A 226 -1.77 8.88 -18.78
N ARG A 227 -1.04 9.92 -18.43
CA ARG A 227 0.15 10.37 -19.20
C ARG A 227 1.32 9.39 -19.13
N ARG A 228 1.52 8.75 -17.97
CA ARG A 228 2.61 7.82 -17.69
C ARG A 228 2.17 6.59 -16.89
N TRP A 229 0.87 6.26 -16.94
CA TRP A 229 0.31 5.09 -16.25
C TRP A 229 -0.92 4.56 -16.98
N ILE A 230 -1.25 3.34 -16.68
CA ILE A 230 -2.48 2.68 -17.13
C ILE A 230 -3.28 2.34 -15.87
N VAL A 231 -4.54 2.78 -15.84
CA VAL A 231 -5.48 2.42 -14.78
C VAL A 231 -6.12 1.10 -15.14
N MET A 232 -6.03 0.16 -14.22
CA MET A 232 -6.57 -1.19 -14.35
C MET A 232 -7.58 -1.46 -13.24
N ARG A 233 -8.42 -2.45 -13.45
CA ARG A 233 -9.32 -3.02 -12.46
C ARG A 233 -9.00 -4.49 -12.33
N ASP A 234 -8.73 -4.97 -11.11
CA ASP A 234 -8.51 -6.38 -10.86
C ASP A 234 -9.85 -7.16 -10.90
N PRO A 235 -9.81 -8.50 -10.94
CA PRO A 235 -11.02 -9.31 -11.01
C PRO A 235 -12.00 -9.06 -9.86
N ALA A 236 -11.50 -8.73 -8.67
CA ALA A 236 -12.34 -8.42 -7.50
C ALA A 236 -12.92 -6.99 -7.51
N GLY A 237 -12.66 -6.20 -8.55
CA GLY A 237 -13.22 -4.87 -8.76
C GLY A 237 -12.35 -3.71 -8.28
N GLY A 238 -11.21 -3.97 -7.66
CA GLY A 238 -10.30 -2.95 -7.14
C GLY A 238 -9.49 -2.25 -8.22
N ILE A 239 -9.31 -0.94 -8.08
CA ILE A 239 -8.48 -0.13 -8.99
C ILE A 239 -7.01 -0.22 -8.56
N TYR A 240 -6.12 -0.24 -9.54
CA TYR A 240 -4.67 -0.15 -9.38
C TYR A 240 -4.03 0.45 -10.64
N CYS A 241 -2.76 0.85 -10.59
CA CYS A 241 -2.09 1.41 -11.75
C CYS A 241 -0.81 0.65 -12.13
N LEU A 242 -0.58 0.58 -13.43
CA LEU A 242 0.69 0.18 -14.04
C LEU A 242 1.42 1.46 -14.46
N THR A 243 2.54 1.77 -13.85
CA THR A 243 3.23 3.05 -14.04
C THR A 243 4.54 2.87 -14.78
N GLU A 244 4.82 3.79 -15.70
CA GLU A 244 6.08 3.84 -16.44
C GLU A 244 7.23 4.29 -15.51
N ARG A 245 7.72 3.36 -14.72
CA ARG A 245 8.85 3.53 -13.79
C ARG A 245 9.74 2.30 -13.88
N ASP A 246 11.02 2.49 -13.64
CA ASP A 246 11.96 1.39 -13.58
C ASP A 246 11.70 0.53 -12.33
N PRO A 247 11.30 -0.75 -12.48
CA PRO A 247 11.04 -1.62 -11.35
C PRO A 247 12.31 -2.05 -10.59
N GLU A 248 13.51 -1.79 -11.11
CA GLU A 248 14.77 -2.12 -10.45
C GLU A 248 15.24 -1.01 -9.49
N THR A 249 14.72 0.21 -9.59
CA THR A 249 15.04 1.35 -8.71
C THR A 249 13.96 1.58 -7.61
#